data_986c56787ac4f03d3307d7cfeceffb76
#
_entry.id   986c56787ac4f03d3307d7cfeceffb76
#
_cell.length_a   1.000
_cell.length_b   1.000
_cell.length_c   1.000
_cell.angle_alpha   90.00
_cell.angle_beta   90.00
_cell.angle_gamma   90.00
#
_symmetry.space_group_name_H-M   'P 1'
#
loop_
_entity.id
_entity.type
_entity.pdbx_description
1 polymer ?
#
loop_
_entity_poly.entity_id
_entity_poly.type
_entity_poly.pdbx_seq_one_letter_code
_entity_poly.pdbx_strand_id
1 'polypeptide(L)'
;AESEAAESVADTQTTEGGTITVAASATPHAEILEEAKKILADQGWDLEITIFDDYVLPNEVVESGEFDANYFQHIPYLENFNAEKGTHLVNAGGIHYEPFGIYPGTKKDLSELADGDTIAVPNDTTNEARALLLLQDNGIITLKDGAGLEATVNDIAENPHNVKIEELAAEQV
;
A
#
# COMPACT_ATOMS: atom_id res chain seq x y z
N ALA A 1 36.96 -54.98 11.35
CA ALA A 1 35.74 -54.29 10.97
C ALA A 1 35.91 -52.80 11.33
N GLU A 2 36.44 -52.04 10.38
CA GLU A 2 36.62 -50.60 10.50
C GLU A 2 35.31 -49.91 10.13
N SER A 3 34.84 -49.03 11.01
CA SER A 3 33.70 -48.16 10.80
C SER A 3 34.24 -46.81 10.31
N GLU A 4 34.08 -46.52 9.03
CA GLU A 4 34.27 -45.18 8.49
C GLU A 4 33.14 -44.30 8.94
N ALA A 5 33.48 -43.26 9.71
CA ALA A 5 32.58 -42.14 10.00
C ALA A 5 32.57 -41.23 8.78
N ALA A 6 31.40 -41.09 8.14
CA ALA A 6 31.16 -40.10 7.10
C ALA A 6 31.06 -38.72 7.75
N GLU A 7 32.05 -37.87 7.56
CA GLU A 7 31.98 -36.44 7.81
C GLU A 7 31.02 -35.82 6.82
N SER A 8 29.88 -35.33 7.33
CA SER A 8 28.96 -34.48 6.61
C SER A 8 29.60 -33.10 6.48
N VAL A 9 30.12 -32.78 5.31
CA VAL A 9 30.54 -31.45 4.94
C VAL A 9 29.25 -30.64 4.79
N ALA A 10 28.93 -29.80 5.76
CA ALA A 10 27.93 -28.78 5.60
C ALA A 10 28.44 -27.78 4.56
N ASP A 11 27.83 -27.82 3.38
CA ASP A 11 28.05 -26.83 2.33
C ASP A 11 27.52 -25.47 2.82
N THR A 12 28.41 -24.68 3.40
CA THR A 12 28.15 -23.28 3.70
C THR A 12 28.20 -22.56 2.36
N GLN A 13 27.04 -22.49 1.66
CA GLN A 13 26.86 -21.53 0.60
C GLN A 13 26.98 -20.14 1.25
N THR A 14 28.14 -19.53 1.13
CA THR A 14 28.29 -18.09 1.28
C THR A 14 27.47 -17.46 0.16
N THR A 15 26.26 -17.02 0.47
CA THR A 15 25.53 -16.11 -0.41
C THR A 15 26.41 -14.87 -0.55
N GLU A 16 26.98 -14.66 -1.74
CA GLU A 16 27.63 -13.40 -2.07
C GLU A 16 26.57 -12.33 -1.89
N GLY A 17 26.80 -11.41 -0.96
CA GLY A 17 25.94 -10.27 -0.73
C GLY A 17 25.94 -9.34 -1.95
N GLY A 18 24.97 -8.47 -2.04
CA GLY A 18 24.82 -7.51 -3.12
C GLY A 18 24.05 -6.28 -2.63
N THR A 19 23.73 -5.39 -3.55
CA THR A 19 22.86 -4.24 -3.27
C THR A 19 21.45 -4.59 -3.72
N ILE A 20 20.47 -4.22 -2.90
CA ILE A 20 19.03 -4.28 -3.21
C ILE A 20 18.49 -2.85 -3.11
N THR A 21 17.88 -2.36 -4.18
CA THR A 21 17.28 -1.03 -4.24
C THR A 21 15.77 -1.12 -4.07
N VAL A 22 15.21 -0.35 -3.10
CA VAL A 22 13.78 -0.39 -2.79
C VAL A 22 13.19 1.01 -2.80
N ALA A 23 12.14 1.21 -3.60
CA ALA A 23 11.29 2.39 -3.58
C ALA A 23 10.21 2.23 -2.50
N ALA A 24 10.06 3.20 -1.60
CA ALA A 24 9.14 3.10 -0.48
C ALA A 24 8.45 4.44 -0.17
N SER A 25 7.28 4.38 0.48
CA SER A 25 6.71 5.55 1.14
C SER A 25 7.37 5.77 2.51
N ALA A 26 7.33 7.01 3.03
CA ALA A 26 8.07 7.39 4.22
C ALA A 26 7.65 6.59 5.46
N THR A 27 6.35 6.56 5.76
CA THR A 27 5.79 5.93 6.96
C THR A 27 4.59 5.05 6.59
N PRO A 28 4.52 3.82 7.11
CA PRO A 28 5.49 3.13 7.97
C PRO A 28 6.59 2.38 7.19
N HIS A 29 6.54 2.37 5.87
CA HIS A 29 7.27 1.45 4.99
C HIS A 29 8.79 1.63 5.08
N ALA A 30 9.30 2.86 4.88
CA ALA A 30 10.73 3.11 4.99
C ALA A 30 11.26 2.84 6.41
N GLU A 31 10.46 3.12 7.46
CA GLU A 31 10.83 2.83 8.85
C GLU A 31 11.02 1.32 9.08
N ILE A 32 10.14 0.49 8.50
CA ILE A 32 10.26 -0.98 8.56
C ILE A 32 11.50 -1.45 7.80
N LEU A 33 11.75 -0.88 6.61
CA LEU A 33 12.92 -1.21 5.80
C LEU A 33 14.24 -0.85 6.50
N GLU A 34 14.29 0.23 7.28
CA GLU A 34 15.49 0.59 8.06
C GLU A 34 15.84 -0.47 9.12
N GLU A 35 14.87 -1.19 9.67
CA GLU A 35 15.13 -2.33 10.53
C GLU A 35 15.57 -3.56 9.71
N ALA A 36 14.96 -3.81 8.56
CA ALA A 36 15.37 -4.88 7.65
C ALA A 36 16.80 -4.67 7.14
N LYS A 37 17.20 -3.42 6.87
CA LYS A 37 18.55 -3.05 6.43
C LYS A 37 19.63 -3.54 7.39
N LYS A 38 19.40 -3.41 8.70
CA LYS A 38 20.34 -3.88 9.72
C LYS A 38 20.53 -5.39 9.68
N ILE A 39 19.42 -6.13 9.51
CA ILE A 39 19.43 -7.60 9.45
C ILE A 39 20.12 -8.08 8.18
N LEU A 40 19.85 -7.43 7.05
CA LEU A 40 20.43 -7.76 5.76
C LEU A 40 21.93 -7.46 5.73
N ALA A 41 22.39 -6.39 6.36
CA ALA A 41 23.80 -6.05 6.46
C ALA A 41 24.61 -7.16 7.17
N ASP A 42 24.05 -7.78 8.21
CA ASP A 42 24.66 -8.92 8.90
C ASP A 42 24.79 -10.17 8.00
N GLN A 43 24.01 -10.21 6.92
CA GLN A 43 24.01 -11.28 5.91
C GLN A 43 24.83 -10.91 4.66
N GLY A 44 25.49 -9.75 4.66
CA GLY A 44 26.31 -9.28 3.54
C GLY A 44 25.55 -8.54 2.45
N TRP A 45 24.27 -8.20 2.66
CA TRP A 45 23.47 -7.42 1.73
C TRP A 45 23.45 -5.94 2.10
N ASP A 46 23.50 -5.06 1.11
CA ASP A 46 23.28 -3.62 1.26
C ASP A 46 21.89 -3.27 0.74
N LEU A 47 21.02 -2.74 1.62
CA LEU A 47 19.68 -2.30 1.26
C LEU A 47 19.69 -0.77 1.08
N GLU A 48 19.48 -0.33 -0.16
CA GLU A 48 19.30 1.08 -0.51
C GLU A 48 17.81 1.43 -0.57
N ILE A 49 17.39 2.38 0.27
CA ILE A 49 15.99 2.80 0.42
C ILE A 49 15.84 4.19 -0.16
N THR A 50 14.95 4.35 -1.14
CA THR A 50 14.58 5.67 -1.68
C THR A 50 13.11 5.96 -1.37
N ILE A 51 12.86 7.12 -0.75
CA ILE A 51 11.51 7.56 -0.38
C ILE A 51 10.89 8.31 -1.55
N PHE A 52 9.65 7.93 -1.87
CA PHE A 52 8.79 8.60 -2.85
C PHE A 52 7.55 9.16 -2.14
N ASP A 53 7.14 10.35 -2.54
CA ASP A 53 5.98 11.05 -1.97
C ASP A 53 4.69 10.84 -2.77
N ASP A 54 4.71 9.95 -3.76
CA ASP A 54 3.55 9.60 -4.60
C ASP A 54 3.39 8.08 -4.72
N TYR A 55 2.25 7.63 -5.26
CA TYR A 55 1.92 6.20 -5.39
C TYR A 55 2.11 5.64 -6.80
N VAL A 56 2.55 6.45 -7.77
CA VAL A 56 2.76 6.04 -9.16
C VAL A 56 4.22 5.68 -9.42
N LEU A 57 5.13 6.59 -9.08
CA LEU A 57 6.57 6.42 -9.34
C LEU A 57 7.17 5.15 -8.76
N PRO A 58 6.83 4.70 -7.52
CA PRO A 58 7.38 3.46 -6.98
C PRO A 58 7.11 2.22 -7.85
N ASN A 59 5.98 2.19 -8.56
CA ASN A 59 5.69 1.12 -9.51
C ASN A 59 6.44 1.31 -10.83
N GLU A 60 6.51 2.53 -11.35
CA GLU A 60 7.18 2.81 -12.61
C GLU A 60 8.69 2.52 -12.58
N VAL A 61 9.37 2.86 -11.48
CA VAL A 61 10.82 2.62 -11.34
C VAL A 61 11.15 1.14 -11.19
N VAL A 62 10.24 0.32 -10.66
CA VAL A 62 10.42 -1.14 -10.61
C VAL A 62 10.09 -1.76 -11.97
N GLU A 63 9.01 -1.35 -12.62
CA GLU A 63 8.67 -1.84 -13.97
C GLU A 63 9.78 -1.53 -14.99
N SER A 64 10.42 -0.37 -14.88
CA SER A 64 11.55 -0.01 -15.76
C SER A 64 12.85 -0.76 -15.46
N GLY A 65 12.94 -1.42 -14.31
CA GLY A 65 14.14 -2.10 -13.82
C GLY A 65 15.19 -1.14 -13.23
N GLU A 66 14.81 0.10 -12.92
CA GLU A 66 15.67 1.04 -12.20
C GLU A 66 15.82 0.67 -10.72
N PHE A 67 14.78 0.09 -10.12
CA PHE A 67 14.75 -0.44 -8.76
C PHE A 67 14.42 -1.93 -8.78
N ASP A 68 14.95 -2.67 -7.80
CA ASP A 68 14.69 -4.11 -7.66
C ASP A 68 13.31 -4.40 -7.09
N ALA A 69 12.80 -3.55 -6.20
CA ALA A 69 11.51 -3.72 -5.55
C ALA A 69 10.89 -2.40 -5.10
N ASN A 70 9.61 -2.45 -4.74
CA ASN A 70 8.97 -1.39 -3.97
C ASN A 70 8.25 -1.95 -2.74
N TYR A 71 8.01 -1.08 -1.77
CA TYR A 71 7.27 -1.39 -0.56
C TYR A 71 6.43 -0.20 -0.13
N PHE A 72 5.14 -0.18 -0.54
CA PHE A 72 4.23 0.92 -0.23
C PHE A 72 2.75 0.55 -0.40
N GLN A 73 2.40 -0.47 -1.18
CA GLN A 73 1.06 -0.69 -1.70
C GLN A 73 0.40 -1.97 -1.17
N HIS A 74 -0.91 -2.03 -1.19
CA HIS A 74 -1.68 -3.24 -0.97
C HIS A 74 -1.96 -3.96 -2.30
N ILE A 75 -2.30 -5.26 -2.22
CA ILE A 75 -2.51 -6.11 -3.41
C ILE A 75 -3.54 -5.54 -4.38
N PRO A 76 -4.73 -5.07 -3.95
CA PRO A 76 -5.71 -4.51 -4.89
C PRO A 76 -5.18 -3.32 -5.69
N TYR A 77 -4.37 -2.44 -5.09
CA TYR A 77 -3.73 -1.33 -5.81
C TYR A 77 -2.75 -1.84 -6.86
N LEU A 78 -1.89 -2.81 -6.51
CA LEU A 78 -0.95 -3.43 -7.45
C LEU A 78 -1.66 -4.06 -8.65
N GLU A 79 -2.71 -4.84 -8.40
CA GLU A 79 -3.47 -5.53 -9.46
C GLU A 79 -4.16 -4.52 -10.38
N ASN A 80 -4.78 -3.49 -9.81
CA ASN A 80 -5.41 -2.41 -10.57
C ASN A 80 -4.37 -1.62 -11.38
N PHE A 81 -3.23 -1.27 -10.78
CA PHE A 81 -2.15 -0.56 -11.46
C PHE A 81 -1.63 -1.35 -12.68
N ASN A 82 -1.39 -2.65 -12.50
CA ASN A 82 -1.00 -3.54 -13.61
C ASN A 82 -2.04 -3.54 -14.73
N ALA A 83 -3.32 -3.63 -14.37
CA ALA A 83 -4.41 -3.65 -15.36
C ALA A 83 -4.55 -2.32 -16.12
N GLU A 84 -4.46 -1.19 -15.43
CA GLU A 84 -4.64 0.13 -16.02
C GLU A 84 -3.42 0.60 -16.83
N LYS A 85 -2.22 0.32 -16.33
CA LYS A 85 -0.95 0.80 -16.92
C LYS A 85 -0.29 -0.22 -17.83
N GLY A 86 -0.74 -1.48 -17.79
CA GLY A 86 -0.14 -2.57 -18.56
C GLY A 86 1.23 -2.99 -18.03
N THR A 87 1.47 -2.81 -16.73
CA THR A 87 2.70 -3.22 -16.05
C THR A 87 2.66 -4.69 -15.65
N HIS A 88 3.82 -5.26 -15.27
CA HIS A 88 4.01 -6.69 -15.02
C HIS A 88 4.54 -6.97 -13.61
N LEU A 89 4.30 -6.06 -12.69
CA LEU A 89 4.76 -6.16 -11.31
C LEU A 89 4.12 -7.36 -10.60
N VAL A 90 4.89 -8.02 -9.75
CA VAL A 90 4.45 -9.19 -9.01
C VAL A 90 4.53 -8.96 -7.50
N ASN A 91 3.58 -9.52 -6.77
CA ASN A 91 3.61 -9.49 -5.31
C ASN A 91 4.66 -10.51 -4.79
N ALA A 92 5.73 -10.03 -4.16
CA ALA A 92 6.75 -10.85 -3.55
C ALA A 92 6.34 -11.39 -2.17
N GLY A 93 5.42 -10.72 -1.47
CA GLY A 93 4.91 -11.15 -0.17
C GLY A 93 4.19 -10.04 0.59
N GLY A 94 3.35 -10.44 1.52
CA GLY A 94 2.70 -9.52 2.46
C GLY A 94 3.57 -9.32 3.71
N ILE A 95 3.75 -8.07 4.12
CA ILE A 95 4.60 -7.71 5.26
C ILE A 95 3.75 -7.27 6.45
N HIS A 96 2.77 -6.38 6.24
CA HIS A 96 1.88 -5.88 7.29
C HIS A 96 0.50 -5.54 6.72
N TYR A 97 -0.42 -5.20 7.60
CA TYR A 97 -1.78 -4.79 7.27
C TYR A 97 -2.05 -3.40 7.84
N GLU A 98 -2.65 -2.53 7.02
CA GLU A 98 -3.08 -1.19 7.42
C GLU A 98 -4.61 -1.10 7.34
N PRO A 99 -5.30 -0.91 8.48
CA PRO A 99 -6.73 -0.67 8.48
C PRO A 99 -7.02 0.71 7.87
N PHE A 100 -8.07 0.79 7.07
CA PHE A 100 -8.59 2.05 6.56
C PHE A 100 -9.46 2.71 7.62
N GLY A 101 -9.37 4.03 7.80
CA GLY A 101 -10.09 4.75 8.85
C GLY A 101 -10.63 6.10 8.41
N ILE A 102 -11.61 6.62 9.15
CA ILE A 102 -12.06 8.00 9.05
C ILE A 102 -11.33 8.80 10.15
N TYR A 103 -10.63 9.83 9.75
CA TYR A 103 -9.81 10.64 10.64
C TYR A 103 -10.40 12.02 10.85
N PRO A 104 -10.22 12.63 12.04
CA PRO A 104 -10.72 13.95 12.33
C PRO A 104 -9.96 15.02 11.54
N GLY A 105 -10.73 15.91 10.88
CA GLY A 105 -10.24 17.14 10.29
C GLY A 105 -10.63 18.36 11.13
N THR A 106 -11.51 19.19 10.61
CA THR A 106 -12.11 20.32 11.35
C THR A 106 -13.11 19.87 12.42
N LYS A 107 -13.80 18.75 12.18
CA LYS A 107 -14.67 18.07 13.15
C LYS A 107 -13.86 17.00 13.87
N LYS A 108 -14.19 16.71 15.11
CA LYS A 108 -13.47 15.75 15.95
C LYS A 108 -14.18 14.41 16.08
N ASP A 109 -15.46 14.38 15.76
CA ASP A 109 -16.30 13.19 15.90
C ASP A 109 -17.32 13.15 14.77
N LEU A 110 -17.69 11.94 14.31
CA LEU A 110 -18.72 11.77 13.25
C LEU A 110 -20.09 12.28 13.65
N SER A 111 -20.40 12.33 14.94
CA SER A 111 -21.65 12.92 15.44
C SER A 111 -21.76 14.44 15.24
N GLU A 112 -20.65 15.11 14.94
CA GLU A 112 -20.60 16.53 14.61
C GLU A 112 -20.81 16.80 13.12
N LEU A 113 -20.96 15.74 12.29
CA LEU A 113 -21.15 15.87 10.85
C LEU A 113 -22.42 16.65 10.57
N ALA A 114 -22.31 17.72 9.82
CA ALA A 114 -23.39 18.62 9.46
C ALA A 114 -23.65 18.62 7.96
N ASP A 115 -24.83 19.09 7.60
CA ASP A 115 -25.25 19.24 6.20
C ASP A 115 -24.25 20.13 5.43
N GLY A 116 -23.74 19.60 4.32
CA GLY A 116 -22.79 20.27 3.45
C GLY A 116 -21.34 20.24 3.89
N ASP A 117 -20.99 19.50 4.94
CA ASP A 117 -19.57 19.26 5.31
C ASP A 117 -18.81 18.54 4.20
N THR A 118 -17.49 18.72 4.17
CA THR A 118 -16.62 18.11 3.16
C THR A 118 -15.83 16.95 3.77
N ILE A 119 -15.78 15.83 3.06
CA ILE A 119 -14.98 14.66 3.39
C ILE A 119 -14.00 14.43 2.26
N ALA A 120 -12.69 14.43 2.57
CA ALA A 120 -11.67 14.09 1.62
C ALA A 120 -11.55 12.56 1.50
N VAL A 121 -11.38 12.07 0.28
CA VAL A 121 -11.17 10.65 -0.02
C VAL A 121 -10.03 10.51 -1.04
N PRO A 122 -9.31 9.38 -1.06
CA PRO A 122 -8.34 9.10 -2.13
C PRO A 122 -9.02 9.06 -3.51
N ASN A 123 -8.28 9.48 -4.54
CA ASN A 123 -8.78 9.51 -5.92
C ASN A 123 -8.33 8.31 -6.78
N ASP A 124 -7.61 7.36 -6.22
CA ASP A 124 -7.30 6.12 -6.89
C ASP A 124 -8.44 5.11 -6.74
N THR A 125 -8.71 4.35 -7.79
CA THR A 125 -9.86 3.44 -7.91
C THR A 125 -10.07 2.58 -6.66
N THR A 126 -9.02 1.97 -6.14
CA THR A 126 -9.15 1.01 -5.04
C THR A 126 -9.34 1.66 -3.67
N ASN A 127 -8.68 2.77 -3.39
CA ASN A 127 -8.80 3.45 -2.11
C ASN A 127 -10.03 4.38 -2.07
N GLU A 128 -10.44 4.99 -3.20
CA GLU A 128 -11.73 5.69 -3.30
C GLU A 128 -12.88 4.74 -2.95
N ALA A 129 -12.93 3.56 -3.58
CA ALA A 129 -13.97 2.57 -3.29
C ALA A 129 -13.98 2.14 -1.81
N ARG A 130 -12.80 1.92 -1.20
CA ARG A 130 -12.68 1.60 0.24
C ARG A 130 -13.21 2.74 1.11
N ALA A 131 -12.89 3.99 0.77
CA ALA A 131 -13.40 5.15 1.50
C ALA A 131 -14.92 5.26 1.42
N LEU A 132 -15.50 5.12 0.22
CA LEU A 132 -16.95 5.18 0.03
C LEU A 132 -17.69 4.05 0.74
N LEU A 133 -17.15 2.82 0.71
CA LEU A 133 -17.70 1.69 1.46
C LEU A 133 -17.65 1.94 2.97
N LEU A 134 -16.56 2.51 3.48
CA LEU A 134 -16.43 2.87 4.89
C LEU A 134 -17.44 3.96 5.30
N LEU A 135 -17.68 4.96 4.44
CA LEU A 135 -18.70 5.97 4.67
C LEU A 135 -20.11 5.36 4.69
N GLN A 136 -20.38 4.40 3.81
CA GLN A 136 -21.64 3.64 3.81
C GLN A 136 -21.81 2.83 5.10
N ASP A 137 -20.77 2.11 5.52
CA ASP A 137 -20.80 1.29 6.76
C ASP A 137 -21.07 2.14 8.01
N ASN A 138 -20.71 3.43 7.96
CA ASN A 138 -21.00 4.40 9.02
C ASN A 138 -22.31 5.18 8.80
N GLY A 139 -23.10 4.82 7.79
CA GLY A 139 -24.42 5.43 7.53
C GLY A 139 -24.38 6.87 7.02
N ILE A 140 -23.25 7.32 6.49
CA ILE A 140 -23.07 8.69 5.98
C ILE A 140 -23.64 8.81 4.56
N ILE A 141 -23.44 7.80 3.74
CA ILE A 141 -23.96 7.68 2.36
C ILE A 141 -24.53 6.29 2.14
N THR A 142 -25.25 6.11 1.04
CA THR A 142 -25.63 4.80 0.51
C THR A 142 -25.15 4.69 -0.92
N LEU A 143 -24.48 3.59 -1.25
CA LEU A 143 -24.04 3.29 -2.62
C LEU A 143 -25.11 2.51 -3.37
N LYS A 144 -25.07 2.55 -4.70
CA LYS A 144 -25.93 1.74 -5.57
C LYS A 144 -25.67 0.26 -5.34
N ASP A 145 -26.68 -0.57 -5.54
CA ASP A 145 -26.57 -2.01 -5.46
C ASP A 145 -25.49 -2.52 -6.44
N GLY A 146 -24.57 -3.32 -5.89
CA GLY A 146 -23.47 -3.89 -6.67
C GLY A 146 -22.26 -2.99 -6.85
N ALA A 147 -22.27 -1.77 -6.33
CA ALA A 147 -21.08 -0.94 -6.21
C ALA A 147 -20.11 -1.64 -5.24
N GLY A 148 -19.05 -2.22 -5.75
CA GLY A 148 -18.07 -2.99 -5.00
C GLY A 148 -16.75 -2.23 -4.81
N LEU A 149 -15.66 -2.95 -4.98
CA LEU A 149 -14.29 -2.41 -4.81
C LEU A 149 -13.84 -1.48 -5.95
N GLU A 150 -14.73 -1.11 -6.86
CA GLU A 150 -14.53 -0.13 -7.94
C GLU A 150 -15.55 1.02 -7.84
N ALA A 151 -16.22 1.17 -6.68
CA ALA A 151 -17.19 2.24 -6.45
C ALA A 151 -16.54 3.61 -6.58
N THR A 152 -17.24 4.53 -7.24
CA THR A 152 -16.85 5.94 -7.40
C THR A 152 -17.91 6.85 -6.79
N VAL A 153 -17.63 8.14 -6.67
CA VAL A 153 -18.61 9.14 -6.22
C VAL A 153 -19.91 9.13 -7.06
N ASN A 154 -19.83 8.66 -8.31
CA ASN A 154 -21.01 8.52 -9.17
C ASN A 154 -21.95 7.37 -8.74
N ASP A 155 -21.47 6.48 -7.88
CA ASP A 155 -22.24 5.36 -7.36
C ASP A 155 -22.96 5.69 -6.04
N ILE A 156 -22.85 6.90 -5.56
CA ILE A 156 -23.63 7.36 -4.40
C ILE A 156 -25.11 7.46 -4.80
N ALA A 157 -25.94 6.60 -4.19
CA ALA A 157 -27.39 6.58 -4.38
C ALA A 157 -28.11 7.54 -3.44
N GLU A 158 -27.67 7.62 -2.18
CA GLU A 158 -28.23 8.51 -1.17
C GLU A 158 -27.12 9.21 -0.39
N ASN A 159 -27.35 10.48 -0.10
CA ASN A 159 -26.44 11.34 0.67
C ASN A 159 -27.27 12.25 1.60
N PRO A 160 -27.78 11.70 2.71
CA PRO A 160 -28.75 12.39 3.57
C PRO A 160 -28.18 13.62 4.26
N HIS A 161 -26.86 13.72 4.41
CA HIS A 161 -26.17 14.87 5.00
C HIS A 161 -25.63 15.84 3.96
N ASN A 162 -25.91 15.63 2.68
CA ASN A 162 -25.39 16.45 1.58
C ASN A 162 -23.87 16.68 1.69
N VAL A 163 -23.12 15.68 2.19
CA VAL A 163 -21.65 15.79 2.30
C VAL A 163 -21.04 15.97 0.93
N LYS A 164 -20.04 16.81 0.86
CA LYS A 164 -19.23 16.99 -0.34
C LYS A 164 -18.07 16.02 -0.27
N ILE A 165 -17.95 15.18 -1.26
CA ILE A 165 -16.79 14.30 -1.39
C ILE A 165 -15.74 15.03 -2.23
N GLU A 166 -14.55 15.20 -1.67
CA GLU A 166 -13.41 15.80 -2.34
C GLU A 166 -12.35 14.71 -2.58
N GLU A 167 -12.14 14.42 -3.86
CA GLU A 167 -11.20 13.38 -4.31
C GLU A 167 -9.81 14.00 -4.41
N LEU A 168 -8.87 13.51 -3.61
CA LEU A 168 -7.47 13.97 -3.55
C LEU A 168 -6.52 12.80 -3.81
N ALA A 169 -5.30 13.11 -4.22
CA ALA A 169 -4.26 12.08 -4.26
C ALA A 169 -4.07 11.46 -2.87
N ALA A 170 -3.92 10.12 -2.81
CA ALA A 170 -3.98 9.37 -1.54
C ALA A 170 -3.00 9.89 -0.48
N GLU A 171 -1.83 10.35 -0.92
CA GLU A 171 -0.81 10.93 -0.04
C GLU A 171 -1.18 12.31 0.53
N GLN A 172 -2.29 12.89 0.10
CA GLN A 172 -2.78 14.21 0.54
C GLN A 172 -4.01 14.13 1.46
N VAL A 173 -4.56 12.92 1.64
CA VAL A 173 -5.78 12.68 2.44
C VAL A 173 -5.46 12.53 3.93
#